data_0cb944987f0bdb6277af59347255b301
#
_entry.id   0cb944987f0bdb6277af59347255b301
#
_cell.length_a   1.000
_cell.length_b   1.000
_cell.length_c   1.000
_cell.angle_alpha   90.00
_cell.angle_beta   90.00
_cell.angle_gamma   90.00
#
_symmetry.space_group_name_H-M   'P 1'
#
loop_
_entity.id
_entity.type
_entity.pdbx_description
1 polymer ?
#
loop_
_entity_poly.entity_id
_entity_poly.type
_entity_poly.pdbx_seq_one_letter_code
_entity_poly.pdbx_strand_id
1 'polypeptide(L)'
;DASTTVGGMEAILAMVREKWDCPIVFYTAARYDNPRYHKLVNLLVDLQEKWDFALLDLWHGNAFNALSPEERALYMNDAIHPTRAGYLLWWLPQFQKILTEVLAKE
;
A
#
# COMPACT_ATOMS: atom_id res chain seq x y z
N ASP A 1 2.91 -8.84 -19.95
CA ASP A 1 2.08 -10.03 -20.07
C ASP A 1 1.14 -10.15 -18.85
N ALA A 2 -0.15 -10.15 -19.10
CA ALA A 2 -1.18 -10.21 -18.04
C ALA A 2 -1.19 -11.55 -17.28
N SER A 3 -0.49 -12.56 -17.75
CA SER A 3 -0.37 -13.84 -17.05
C SER A 3 0.60 -13.79 -15.87
N THR A 4 1.45 -12.77 -15.78
CA THR A 4 2.35 -12.55 -14.66
C THR A 4 1.74 -11.55 -13.68
N THR A 5 2.23 -11.52 -12.45
CA THR A 5 1.79 -10.55 -11.44
C THR A 5 2.06 -9.11 -11.91
N VAL A 6 3.27 -8.86 -12.39
CA VAL A 6 3.65 -7.53 -12.89
C VAL A 6 2.82 -7.15 -14.12
N GLY A 7 2.68 -8.08 -15.08
CA GLY A 7 1.88 -7.86 -16.28
C GLY A 7 0.41 -7.62 -15.95
N GLY A 8 -0.13 -8.31 -14.95
CA GLY A 8 -1.49 -8.08 -14.47
C GLY A 8 -1.68 -6.70 -13.87
N MET A 9 -0.72 -6.24 -13.07
CA MET A 9 -0.73 -4.89 -12.51
C MET A 9 -0.65 -3.83 -13.60
N GLU A 10 0.22 -4.03 -14.59
CA GLU A 10 0.34 -3.10 -15.71
C GLU A 10 -0.94 -3.06 -16.56
N ALA A 11 -1.60 -4.20 -16.75
CA ALA A 11 -2.88 -4.26 -17.45
C ALA A 11 -3.97 -3.46 -16.73
N ILE A 12 -4.02 -3.55 -15.41
CA ILE A 12 -4.96 -2.76 -14.59
C ILE A 12 -4.65 -1.27 -14.73
N LEU A 13 -3.39 -0.87 -14.62
CA LEU A 13 -2.97 0.52 -14.74
C LEU A 13 -3.32 1.08 -16.12
N ALA A 14 -3.06 0.32 -17.18
CA ALA A 14 -3.38 0.73 -18.54
C ALA A 14 -4.89 0.91 -18.72
N MET A 15 -5.70 -0.01 -18.19
CA MET A 15 -7.15 0.06 -18.27
C MET A 15 -7.71 1.28 -17.53
N VAL A 16 -7.20 1.57 -16.34
CA VAL A 16 -7.64 2.73 -15.56
C VAL A 16 -7.27 4.02 -16.27
N ARG A 17 -6.04 4.12 -16.80
CA ARG A 17 -5.60 5.31 -17.54
C ARG A 17 -6.43 5.55 -18.81
N GLU A 18 -6.87 4.49 -19.47
CA GLU A 18 -7.69 4.58 -20.66
C GLU A 18 -9.12 5.06 -20.35
N LYS A 19 -9.71 4.57 -19.25
CA LYS A 19 -11.11 4.81 -18.95
C LYS A 19 -11.38 6.03 -18.07
N TRP A 20 -10.44 6.37 -17.20
CA TRP A 20 -10.67 7.44 -16.23
C TRP A 20 -9.46 8.37 -16.14
N ASP A 21 -9.73 9.65 -16.08
CA ASP A 21 -8.73 10.68 -15.80
C ASP A 21 -8.76 10.99 -14.30
N CYS A 22 -8.20 10.10 -13.52
CA CYS A 22 -8.17 10.21 -12.06
C CYS A 22 -6.82 9.75 -11.51
N PRO A 23 -6.42 10.24 -10.32
CA PRO A 23 -5.22 9.73 -9.68
C PRO A 23 -5.42 8.27 -9.23
N ILE A 24 -4.33 7.51 -9.26
CA ILE A 24 -4.30 6.12 -8.81
C ILE A 24 -3.45 6.05 -7.54
N VAL A 25 -3.96 5.40 -6.52
CA VAL A 25 -3.22 5.14 -5.28
C VAL A 25 -3.23 3.63 -5.01
N PHE A 26 -2.04 3.06 -4.87
CA PHE A 26 -1.89 1.70 -4.34
C PHE A 26 -1.42 1.77 -2.89
N TYR A 27 -1.71 0.74 -2.14
CA TYR A 27 -1.17 0.60 -0.78
C TYR A 27 -0.72 -0.83 -0.53
N THR A 28 0.20 -0.99 0.42
CA THR A 28 0.71 -2.29 0.84
C THR A 28 0.17 -2.66 2.20
N ALA A 29 0.31 -3.93 2.59
CA ALA A 29 0.08 -4.33 3.97
C ALA A 29 1.20 -3.78 4.87
N ALA A 30 0.94 -3.73 6.18
CA ALA A 30 1.99 -3.56 7.17
C ALA A 30 2.96 -4.74 7.10
N ARG A 31 4.19 -4.53 7.54
CA ARG A 31 5.24 -5.55 7.42
C ARG A 31 4.94 -6.81 8.25
N TYR A 32 5.10 -7.95 7.62
CA TYR A 32 5.04 -9.25 8.27
C TYR A 32 5.98 -10.22 7.55
N ASP A 33 6.27 -11.36 8.13
CA ASP A 33 7.24 -12.30 7.56
C ASP A 33 6.66 -13.05 6.37
N ASN A 34 6.84 -12.48 5.18
CA ASN A 34 6.43 -13.08 3.92
C ASN A 34 7.36 -12.62 2.80
N PRO A 35 8.39 -13.42 2.44
CA PRO A 35 9.33 -13.06 1.39
C PRO A 35 8.70 -12.85 0.02
N ARG A 36 7.63 -13.56 -0.31
CA ARG A 36 6.90 -13.39 -1.57
C ARG A 36 6.22 -12.03 -1.63
N TYR A 37 5.57 -11.63 -0.54
CA TYR A 37 4.90 -10.34 -0.45
C TYR A 37 5.93 -9.20 -0.50
N HIS A 38 7.07 -9.37 0.19
CA HIS A 38 8.15 -8.39 0.14
C HIS A 38 8.62 -8.17 -1.29
N LYS A 39 8.80 -9.24 -2.06
CA LYS A 39 9.18 -9.15 -3.46
C LYS A 39 8.12 -8.41 -4.29
N LEU A 40 6.84 -8.68 -4.02
CA LEU A 40 5.74 -8.00 -4.69
C LEU A 40 5.74 -6.49 -4.41
N VAL A 41 5.99 -6.10 -3.16
CA VAL A 41 6.08 -4.69 -2.78
C VAL A 41 7.22 -3.99 -3.53
N ASN A 42 8.38 -4.64 -3.63
CA ASN A 42 9.50 -4.09 -4.37
C ASN A 42 9.18 -3.93 -5.87
N LEU A 43 8.41 -4.85 -6.45
CA LEU A 43 7.92 -4.71 -7.82
C LEU A 43 6.99 -3.53 -7.99
N LEU A 44 6.12 -3.26 -7.01
CA LEU A 44 5.27 -2.06 -7.02
C LEU A 44 6.08 -0.77 -6.99
N VAL A 45 7.12 -0.72 -6.18
CA VAL A 45 8.03 0.43 -6.13
C VAL A 45 8.68 0.67 -7.49
N ASP A 46 9.12 -0.40 -8.16
CA ASP A 46 9.72 -0.30 -9.49
C ASP A 46 8.69 0.17 -10.53
N LEU A 47 7.46 -0.33 -10.46
CA LEU A 47 6.39 0.08 -11.38
C LEU A 47 6.01 1.55 -11.24
N GLN A 48 6.20 2.14 -10.06
CA GLN A 48 5.90 3.55 -9.83
C GLN A 48 6.75 4.47 -10.71
N GLU A 49 7.95 4.06 -11.07
CA GLU A 49 8.81 4.83 -11.97
C GLU A 49 8.28 4.84 -13.41
N LYS A 50 7.64 3.74 -13.83
CA LYS A 50 7.11 3.59 -15.18
C LYS A 50 5.70 4.15 -15.32
N TRP A 51 4.89 3.99 -14.29
CA TRP A 51 3.49 4.41 -14.27
C TRP A 51 3.29 5.49 -13.20
N ASP A 52 2.62 6.55 -13.54
CA ASP A 52 2.38 7.66 -12.61
C ASP A 52 1.25 7.32 -11.64
N PHE A 53 1.60 6.76 -10.50
CA PHE A 53 0.66 6.51 -9.41
C PHE A 53 1.30 6.81 -8.06
N ALA A 54 0.47 7.07 -7.06
CA ALA A 54 0.92 7.22 -5.67
C ALA A 54 0.96 5.85 -4.99
N LEU A 55 1.90 5.66 -4.10
CA LEU A 55 2.06 4.42 -3.35
C LEU A 55 2.13 4.73 -1.85
N LEU A 56 1.17 4.18 -1.11
CA LEU A 56 1.22 4.16 0.35
C LEU A 56 1.96 2.90 0.77
N ASP A 57 3.25 3.03 0.97
CA ASP A 57 4.14 1.91 1.28
C ASP A 57 4.22 1.69 2.79
N LEU A 58 3.24 1.02 3.35
CA LEU A 58 3.22 0.68 4.77
C LEU A 58 4.27 -0.39 5.12
N TRP A 59 4.64 -1.21 4.15
CA TRP A 59 5.60 -2.29 4.35
C TRP A 59 6.98 -1.77 4.76
N HIS A 60 7.47 -0.74 4.06
CA HIS A 60 8.81 -0.17 4.31
C HIS A 60 8.82 0.91 5.39
N GLY A 61 7.69 1.28 5.96
CA GLY A 61 7.60 2.30 7.00
C GLY A 61 8.17 1.81 8.33
N ASN A 62 9.42 2.11 8.62
CA ASN A 62 10.07 1.65 9.85
C ASN A 62 9.37 2.17 11.11
N ALA A 63 9.06 3.45 11.17
CA ALA A 63 8.35 4.04 12.30
C ALA A 63 6.93 3.48 12.42
N PHE A 64 6.24 3.33 11.29
CA PHE A 64 4.89 2.76 11.25
C PHE A 64 4.86 1.32 11.79
N ASN A 65 5.86 0.51 11.44
CA ASN A 65 5.93 -0.89 11.83
C ASN A 65 6.57 -1.13 13.21
N ALA A 66 7.08 -0.08 13.86
CA ALA A 66 7.74 -0.18 15.16
C ALA A 66 6.71 -0.17 16.31
N LEU A 67 5.84 -1.18 16.34
CA LEU A 67 4.83 -1.31 17.37
C LEU A 67 5.41 -1.99 18.62
N SER A 68 5.06 -1.47 19.82
CA SER A 68 5.31 -2.17 21.07
C SER A 68 4.47 -3.44 21.12
N PRO A 69 4.80 -4.42 22.00
CA PRO A 69 3.95 -5.60 22.17
C PRO A 69 2.50 -5.25 22.56
N GLU A 70 2.31 -4.21 23.36
CA GLU A 70 0.98 -3.73 23.76
C GLU A 70 0.21 -3.14 22.58
N GLU A 71 0.86 -2.34 21.75
CA GLU A 71 0.26 -1.77 20.55
C GLU A 71 -0.09 -2.86 19.54
N ARG A 72 0.80 -3.85 19.37
CA ARG A 72 0.54 -4.97 18.47
C ARG A 72 -0.67 -5.78 18.92
N ALA A 73 -0.81 -6.03 20.22
CA ALA A 73 -1.96 -6.72 20.76
C ALA A 73 -3.27 -5.95 20.56
N LEU A 74 -3.20 -4.61 20.59
CA LEU A 74 -4.36 -3.74 20.38
C LEU A 74 -4.71 -3.61 18.88
N TYR A 75 -3.71 -3.51 18.00
CA TYR A 75 -3.89 -3.14 16.59
C TYR A 75 -3.94 -4.32 15.63
N MET A 76 -3.48 -5.50 16.03
CA MET A 76 -3.41 -6.66 15.14
C MET A 76 -4.20 -7.85 15.68
N ASN A 77 -5.05 -8.44 14.83
CA ASN A 77 -5.74 -9.71 15.13
C ASN A 77 -4.80 -10.90 14.98
N ASP A 78 -3.94 -10.85 13.97
CA ASP A 78 -2.95 -11.88 13.65
C ASP A 78 -1.75 -11.18 13.02
N ALA A 79 -0.89 -11.92 12.31
CA ALA A 79 0.31 -11.34 11.68
C ALA A 79 -0.01 -10.41 10.51
N ILE A 80 -1.24 -10.47 9.96
CA ILE A 80 -1.60 -9.81 8.70
C ILE A 80 -2.72 -8.79 8.86
N HIS A 81 -3.74 -9.12 9.65
CA HIS A 81 -5.00 -8.38 9.69
C HIS A 81 -5.09 -7.44 10.89
N PRO A 82 -5.16 -6.12 10.68
CA PRO A 82 -5.41 -5.18 11.77
C PRO A 82 -6.80 -5.38 12.40
N THR A 83 -6.91 -5.02 13.68
CA THR A 83 -8.19 -4.89 14.34
C THR A 83 -8.88 -3.61 13.88
N ARG A 84 -10.13 -3.38 14.32
CA ARG A 84 -10.80 -2.10 14.09
C ARG A 84 -9.98 -0.94 14.65
N ALA A 85 -9.44 -1.08 15.85
CA ALA A 85 -8.57 -0.07 16.46
C ALA A 85 -7.32 0.16 15.61
N GLY A 86 -6.73 -0.90 15.05
CA GLY A 86 -5.58 -0.81 14.15
C GLY A 86 -5.90 -0.01 12.89
N TYR A 87 -7.04 -0.25 12.27
CA TYR A 87 -7.45 0.53 11.10
C TYR A 87 -7.70 2.00 11.45
N LEU A 88 -8.39 2.28 12.54
CA LEU A 88 -8.79 3.65 12.89
C LEU A 88 -7.65 4.50 13.46
N LEU A 89 -6.77 3.91 14.27
CA LEU A 89 -5.76 4.66 15.02
C LEU A 89 -4.36 4.56 14.41
N TRP A 90 -4.09 3.50 13.67
CA TRP A 90 -2.77 3.21 13.11
C TRP A 90 -2.72 3.39 11.59
N TRP A 91 -3.66 2.80 10.85
CA TRP A 91 -3.70 2.87 9.38
C TRP A 91 -4.33 4.15 8.85
N LEU A 92 -5.50 4.54 9.36
CA LEU A 92 -6.27 5.66 8.79
C LEU A 92 -5.47 6.96 8.68
N PRO A 93 -4.66 7.37 9.69
CA PRO A 93 -3.85 8.59 9.55
C PRO A 93 -2.92 8.57 8.33
N GLN A 94 -2.38 7.41 7.96
CA GLN A 94 -1.51 7.25 6.81
C GLN A 94 -2.29 7.45 5.51
N PHE A 95 -3.49 6.87 5.41
CA PHE A 95 -4.36 7.07 4.25
C PHE A 95 -4.81 8.52 4.11
N GLN A 96 -5.19 9.15 5.20
CA GLN A 96 -5.58 10.56 5.18
C GLN A 96 -4.46 11.45 4.66
N LYS A 97 -3.23 11.19 5.09
CA LYS A 97 -2.06 11.96 4.66
C LYS A 97 -1.82 11.82 3.16
N ILE A 98 -1.76 10.59 2.65
CA ILE A 98 -1.47 10.38 1.22
C ILE A 98 -2.60 10.87 0.33
N LEU A 99 -3.85 10.68 0.73
CA LEU A 99 -4.99 11.16 -0.05
C LEU A 99 -5.02 12.68 -0.11
N THR A 100 -4.70 13.36 0.99
CA THR A 100 -4.59 14.81 1.02
C THR A 100 -3.49 15.29 0.07
N GLU A 101 -2.32 14.65 0.09
CA GLU A 101 -1.21 15.00 -0.81
C GLU A 101 -1.57 14.78 -2.28
N VAL A 102 -2.21 13.66 -2.60
CA VAL A 102 -2.60 13.33 -3.98
C VAL A 102 -3.65 14.30 -4.51
N LEU A 103 -4.67 14.61 -3.72
CA LEU A 103 -5.73 15.53 -4.12
C LEU A 103 -5.23 16.97 -4.25
N ALA A 104 -4.24 17.36 -3.46
CA ALA A 104 -3.66 18.70 -3.53
C ALA A 104 -2.88 18.94 -4.84
N LYS A 105 -2.46 17.88 -5.55
CA LYS A 105 -1.74 17.98 -6.82
C LYS A 105 -2.65 18.18 -8.02
N GLU A 106 -3.94 18.02 -7.83
CA GLU A 106 -4.94 18.27 -8.86
C GLU A 106 -5.37 19.75 -8.81
#